data_82760ae0daff1b6d62ffd3b85409851c
#
_entry.id   82760ae0daff1b6d62ffd3b85409851c
#
_cell.length_a   1.000
_cell.length_b   1.000
_cell.length_c   1.000
_cell.angle_alpha   90.00
_cell.angle_beta   90.00
_cell.angle_gamma   90.00
#
_symmetry.space_group_name_H-M   'P 1'
#
loop_
_entity.id
_entity.type
_entity.pdbx_description
1 polymer ?
#
loop_
_entity_poly.entity_id
_entity_poly.type
_entity_poly.pdbx_seq_one_letter_code
_entity_poly.pdbx_strand_id
1 'polypeptide(L)'
;EKATEVVKVDPQAADLAAEKARVLASSRTLFNIDSDKLLRVMDVNWLGTVMACQVFAVNMVGRDGCSIINITSMAAYDALSMVPAYASSKAAVDMFTKWLSNYLSNTAGKVRVNAVAPGYFLTPLNHDMYVNPDGSYTQRYWNVIHRTPMGRLGDPKELVGALRFFADPEMSGYITGQVIAVDGGFLSCPGI
;
A
#
# COMPACT_ATOMS: atom_id res chain seq x y z
N GLU A 1 -20.95 -52.92 35.09
CA GLU A 1 -20.87 -52.47 33.67
C GLU A 1 -21.24 -51.00 33.61
N LYS A 2 -20.22 -50.13 33.46
CA LYS A 2 -20.44 -48.70 33.18
C LYS A 2 -20.62 -48.60 31.66
N ALA A 3 -21.83 -48.26 31.23
CA ALA A 3 -22.11 -47.94 29.85
C ALA A 3 -21.23 -46.73 29.43
N THR A 4 -20.37 -46.90 28.47
CA THR A 4 -19.61 -45.84 27.84
C THR A 4 -20.60 -44.99 27.04
N GLU A 5 -20.96 -43.86 27.55
CA GLU A 5 -21.80 -42.88 26.86
C GLU A 5 -21.04 -42.41 25.66
N VAL A 6 -21.45 -42.87 24.49
CA VAL A 6 -20.91 -42.39 23.21
C VAL A 6 -21.41 -40.95 23.04
N VAL A 7 -20.54 -39.96 23.30
CA VAL A 7 -20.81 -38.56 23.02
C VAL A 7 -21.03 -38.43 21.52
N LYS A 8 -22.29 -38.25 21.12
CA LYS A 8 -22.64 -37.92 19.73
C LYS A 8 -22.14 -36.54 19.45
N VAL A 9 -21.05 -36.44 18.71
CA VAL A 9 -20.55 -35.15 18.23
C VAL A 9 -21.55 -34.59 17.21
N ASP A 10 -22.04 -33.40 17.45
CA ASP A 10 -22.90 -32.67 16.50
C ASP A 10 -22.13 -32.50 15.18
N PRO A 11 -22.68 -32.98 14.04
CA PRO A 11 -22.00 -32.83 12.74
C PRO A 11 -21.63 -31.39 12.41
N GLN A 12 -22.47 -30.43 12.76
CA GLN A 12 -22.16 -29.00 12.55
C GLN A 12 -20.99 -28.53 13.42
N ALA A 13 -20.85 -29.05 14.63
CA ALA A 13 -19.72 -28.74 15.50
C ALA A 13 -18.42 -29.37 15.00
N ALA A 14 -18.49 -30.57 14.40
CA ALA A 14 -17.35 -31.24 13.77
C ALA A 14 -16.88 -30.49 12.53
N ASP A 15 -17.80 -30.03 11.66
CA ASP A 15 -17.50 -29.21 10.50
C ASP A 15 -16.88 -27.87 10.89
N LEU A 16 -17.39 -27.21 11.93
CA LEU A 16 -16.82 -25.97 12.44
C LEU A 16 -15.40 -26.16 13.00
N ALA A 17 -15.16 -27.27 13.70
CA ALA A 17 -13.84 -27.59 14.23
C ALA A 17 -12.82 -27.86 13.12
N ALA A 18 -13.21 -28.59 12.07
CA ALA A 18 -12.40 -28.87 10.90
C ALA A 18 -12.08 -27.57 10.14
N GLU A 19 -13.05 -26.69 9.94
CA GLU A 19 -12.84 -25.39 9.28
C GLU A 19 -11.92 -24.48 10.11
N LYS A 20 -12.08 -24.41 11.42
CA LYS A 20 -11.16 -23.69 12.32
C LYS A 20 -9.73 -24.22 12.20
N ALA A 21 -9.56 -25.55 12.22
CA ALA A 21 -8.24 -26.17 12.05
C ALA A 21 -7.62 -25.84 10.70
N ARG A 22 -8.40 -25.87 9.61
CA ARG A 22 -7.97 -25.49 8.26
C ARG A 22 -7.50 -24.03 8.19
N VAL A 23 -8.27 -23.11 8.77
CA VAL A 23 -7.93 -21.68 8.80
C VAL A 23 -6.66 -21.44 9.61
N LEU A 24 -6.51 -22.07 10.78
CA LEU A 24 -5.34 -21.89 11.65
C LEU A 24 -4.07 -22.55 11.07
N ALA A 25 -4.22 -23.63 10.28
CA ALA A 25 -3.09 -24.27 9.59
C ALA A 25 -2.57 -23.47 8.38
N SER A 26 -3.35 -22.53 7.87
CA SER A 26 -2.91 -21.68 6.75
C SER A 26 -1.79 -20.73 7.20
N SER A 27 -0.73 -20.61 6.40
CA SER A 27 0.45 -19.78 6.73
C SER A 27 0.22 -18.27 6.60
N ARG A 28 -0.96 -17.82 6.18
CA ARG A 28 -1.24 -16.40 5.87
C ARG A 28 -2.65 -16.00 6.30
N THR A 29 -2.96 -16.16 7.58
CA THR A 29 -4.24 -15.75 8.15
C THR A 29 -4.05 -14.66 9.19
N LEU A 30 -5.15 -13.98 9.56
CA LEU A 30 -5.17 -13.05 10.69
C LEU A 30 -4.62 -13.67 11.98
N PHE A 31 -4.88 -14.95 12.20
CA PHE A 31 -4.58 -15.66 13.45
C PHE A 31 -3.10 -16.05 13.62
N ASN A 32 -2.28 -15.90 12.59
CA ASN A 32 -0.86 -16.21 12.61
C ASN A 32 0.01 -15.11 11.98
N ILE A 33 -0.44 -13.86 12.05
CA ILE A 33 0.38 -12.72 11.66
C ILE A 33 1.58 -12.64 12.60
N ASP A 34 2.76 -12.66 12.01
CA ASP A 34 4.03 -12.46 12.70
C ASP A 34 4.20 -10.96 13.01
N SER A 35 4.13 -10.62 14.30
CA SER A 35 4.21 -9.23 14.75
C SER A 35 5.55 -8.57 14.42
N ASP A 36 6.66 -9.32 14.46
CA ASP A 36 7.98 -8.77 14.17
C ASP A 36 8.11 -8.41 12.68
N LYS A 37 7.57 -9.26 11.81
CA LYS A 37 7.51 -8.95 10.39
C LYS A 37 6.60 -7.77 10.08
N LEU A 38 5.46 -7.67 10.78
CA LEU A 38 4.55 -6.53 10.66
C LEU A 38 5.27 -5.24 11.05
N LEU A 39 5.90 -5.22 12.23
CA LEU A 39 6.65 -4.06 12.72
C LEU A 39 7.77 -3.69 11.78
N ARG A 40 8.53 -4.66 11.25
CA ARG A 40 9.60 -4.40 10.27
C ARG A 40 9.08 -3.70 9.00
N VAL A 41 7.89 -4.06 8.52
CA VAL A 41 7.27 -3.36 7.38
C VAL A 41 6.93 -1.91 7.75
N MET A 42 6.40 -1.69 8.96
CA MET A 42 6.13 -0.33 9.46
C MET A 42 7.41 0.48 9.62
N ASP A 43 8.46 -0.08 10.16
CA ASP A 43 9.76 0.58 10.33
C ASP A 43 10.33 1.04 8.98
N VAL A 44 10.34 0.15 7.99
CA VAL A 44 10.89 0.49 6.68
C VAL A 44 10.03 1.51 5.94
N ASN A 45 8.72 1.28 5.87
CA ASN A 45 7.85 2.06 4.98
C ASN A 45 7.39 3.39 5.61
N TRP A 46 7.01 3.37 6.88
CA TRP A 46 6.48 4.55 7.56
C TRP A 46 7.58 5.30 8.33
N LEU A 47 8.25 4.64 9.29
CA LEU A 47 9.28 5.31 10.10
C LEU A 47 10.43 5.80 9.23
N GLY A 48 10.88 5.01 8.23
CA GLY A 48 11.89 5.44 7.27
C GLY A 48 11.49 6.71 6.50
N THR A 49 10.23 6.83 6.09
CA THR A 49 9.70 8.05 5.45
C THR A 49 9.71 9.22 6.43
N VAL A 50 9.27 9.02 7.69
CA VAL A 50 9.26 10.07 8.74
C VAL A 50 10.68 10.56 8.99
N MET A 51 11.64 9.66 9.20
CA MET A 51 13.03 10.01 9.46
C MET A 51 13.68 10.75 8.28
N ALA A 52 13.44 10.33 7.06
CA ALA A 52 13.91 11.06 5.88
C ALA A 52 13.34 12.49 5.82
N CYS A 53 12.03 12.65 6.02
CA CYS A 53 11.43 13.96 6.09
C CYS A 53 12.01 14.81 7.22
N GLN A 54 12.23 14.25 8.41
CA GLN A 54 12.80 14.94 9.55
C GLN A 54 14.20 15.50 9.24
N VAL A 55 15.05 14.69 8.61
CA VAL A 55 16.44 15.08 8.29
C VAL A 55 16.48 16.14 7.17
N PHE A 56 15.70 15.94 6.10
CA PHE A 56 15.81 16.81 4.93
C PHE A 56 14.98 18.08 5.03
N ALA A 57 13.84 18.06 5.73
CA ALA A 57 12.97 19.25 5.83
C ALA A 57 13.63 20.43 6.52
N VAL A 58 14.57 20.20 7.44
CA VAL A 58 15.32 21.27 8.12
C VAL A 58 16.00 22.21 7.10
N ASN A 59 16.56 21.66 6.03
CA ASN A 59 17.23 22.43 4.99
C ASN A 59 16.27 23.14 4.03
N MET A 60 14.96 22.89 4.13
CA MET A 60 13.93 23.50 3.30
C MET A 60 13.25 24.70 4.00
N VAL A 61 13.43 24.82 5.32
CA VAL A 61 12.81 25.89 6.11
C VAL A 61 13.20 27.27 5.57
N GLY A 62 12.20 28.12 5.31
CA GLY A 62 12.39 29.49 4.82
C GLY A 62 12.80 29.58 3.35
N ARG A 63 12.88 28.48 2.62
CA ARG A 63 13.19 28.47 1.18
C ARG A 63 11.91 28.39 0.35
N ASP A 64 11.85 29.20 -0.71
CA ASP A 64 10.75 29.14 -1.68
C ASP A 64 10.88 27.94 -2.62
N GLY A 65 9.74 27.47 -3.12
CA GLY A 65 9.67 26.41 -4.13
C GLY A 65 9.95 24.99 -3.63
N CYS A 66 10.26 24.80 -2.35
CA CYS A 66 10.56 23.48 -1.81
C CYS A 66 9.33 22.57 -1.85
N SER A 67 9.57 21.29 -2.20
CA SER A 67 8.54 20.26 -2.27
C SER A 67 9.06 18.93 -1.73
N ILE A 68 8.27 18.31 -0.86
CA ILE A 68 8.45 16.92 -0.40
C ILE A 68 7.39 16.09 -1.12
N ILE A 69 7.82 14.99 -1.74
CA ILE A 69 6.91 14.07 -2.44
C ILE A 69 7.11 12.68 -1.85
N ASN A 70 6.15 12.23 -1.06
CA ASN A 70 6.16 10.89 -0.48
C ASN A 70 5.62 9.86 -1.49
N ILE A 71 6.11 8.63 -1.40
CA ILE A 71 5.60 7.52 -2.21
C ILE A 71 4.74 6.63 -1.32
N THR A 72 3.44 6.68 -1.57
CA THR A 72 2.47 5.82 -0.89
C THR A 72 2.11 4.61 -1.75
N SER A 73 0.86 4.24 -1.86
CA SER A 73 0.39 3.16 -2.73
C SER A 73 -1.13 3.23 -2.85
N MET A 74 -1.69 2.73 -3.93
CA MET A 74 -3.12 2.44 -4.01
C MET A 74 -3.59 1.48 -2.90
N ALA A 75 -2.68 0.65 -2.36
CA ALA A 75 -2.96 -0.24 -1.22
C ALA A 75 -3.34 0.51 0.07
N ALA A 76 -3.11 1.83 0.15
CA ALA A 76 -3.61 2.66 1.24
C ALA A 76 -5.13 2.87 1.18
N TYR A 77 -5.74 2.64 0.03
CA TYR A 77 -7.16 2.92 -0.26
C TYR A 77 -7.97 1.67 -0.57
N ASP A 78 -7.33 0.61 -1.08
CA ASP A 78 -7.98 -0.66 -1.39
C ASP A 78 -7.39 -1.79 -0.56
N ALA A 79 -8.27 -2.61 0.04
CA ALA A 79 -7.89 -3.72 0.90
C ALA A 79 -7.32 -4.88 0.08
N LEU A 80 -6.04 -4.79 -0.26
CA LEU A 80 -5.35 -5.87 -0.94
C LEU A 80 -5.20 -7.08 -0.03
N SER A 81 -5.64 -8.24 -0.51
CA SER A 81 -5.47 -9.50 0.20
C SER A 81 -4.00 -9.79 0.50
N MET A 82 -3.71 -10.39 1.66
CA MET A 82 -2.40 -10.94 2.07
C MET A 82 -1.30 -9.92 2.39
N VAL A 83 -1.56 -8.62 2.39
CA VAL A 83 -0.55 -7.58 2.66
C VAL A 83 -1.03 -6.51 3.67
N PRO A 84 -1.62 -6.90 4.82
CA PRO A 84 -2.20 -5.93 5.77
C PRO A 84 -1.14 -4.96 6.31
N ALA A 85 0.05 -5.43 6.65
CA ALA A 85 1.13 -4.59 7.15
C ALA A 85 1.57 -3.53 6.12
N TYR A 86 1.68 -3.93 4.85
CA TYR A 86 2.05 -3.02 3.77
C TYR A 86 0.96 -1.96 3.55
N ALA A 87 -0.30 -2.37 3.42
CA ALA A 87 -1.42 -1.47 3.24
C ALA A 87 -1.53 -0.46 4.38
N SER A 88 -1.47 -0.94 5.63
CA SER A 88 -1.48 -0.09 6.83
C SER A 88 -0.30 0.89 6.84
N SER A 89 0.91 0.45 6.49
CA SER A 89 2.08 1.33 6.45
C SER A 89 1.94 2.44 5.40
N LYS A 90 1.35 2.15 4.25
CA LYS A 90 1.12 3.14 3.19
C LYS A 90 -0.01 4.11 3.54
N ALA A 91 -1.06 3.66 4.22
CA ALA A 91 -2.08 4.54 4.79
C ALA A 91 -1.51 5.47 5.87
N ALA A 92 -0.57 4.98 6.68
CA ALA A 92 0.15 5.81 7.65
C ALA A 92 1.02 6.89 6.96
N VAL A 93 1.65 6.59 5.83
CA VAL A 93 2.39 7.59 5.02
C VAL A 93 1.44 8.64 4.44
N ASP A 94 0.24 8.26 4.00
CA ASP A 94 -0.76 9.22 3.51
C ASP A 94 -1.17 10.20 4.60
N MET A 95 -1.51 9.70 5.79
CA MET A 95 -1.88 10.56 6.91
C MET A 95 -0.69 11.42 7.37
N PHE A 96 0.52 10.86 7.42
CA PHE A 96 1.73 11.62 7.73
C PHE A 96 1.98 12.73 6.70
N THR A 97 1.76 12.49 5.42
CA THR A 97 1.86 13.52 4.36
C THR A 97 0.92 14.70 4.63
N LYS A 98 -0.33 14.43 4.99
CA LYS A 98 -1.31 15.47 5.34
C LYS A 98 -0.92 16.22 6.59
N TRP A 99 -0.50 15.51 7.63
CA TRP A 99 -0.04 16.13 8.87
C TRP A 99 1.19 17.00 8.63
N LEU A 100 2.19 16.49 7.90
CA LEU A 100 3.43 17.20 7.61
C LEU A 100 3.20 18.43 6.73
N SER A 101 2.27 18.37 5.78
CA SER A 101 1.89 19.51 4.94
C SER A 101 1.35 20.66 5.78
N ASN A 102 0.45 20.36 6.73
CA ASN A 102 -0.08 21.36 7.65
C ASN A 102 1.02 21.90 8.59
N TYR A 103 1.83 21.01 9.16
CA TYR A 103 2.91 21.41 10.07
C TYR A 103 3.91 22.34 9.39
N LEU A 104 4.43 21.99 8.21
CA LEU A 104 5.43 22.81 7.51
C LEU A 104 4.83 24.10 6.94
N SER A 105 3.58 24.11 6.51
CA SER A 105 2.91 25.35 6.07
C SER A 105 2.76 26.36 7.19
N ASN A 106 2.54 25.89 8.42
CA ASN A 106 2.35 26.78 9.59
C ASN A 106 3.66 27.18 10.28
N THR A 107 4.68 26.32 10.26
CA THR A 107 5.91 26.52 11.04
C THR A 107 7.12 26.90 10.20
N ALA A 108 7.23 26.38 9.00
CA ALA A 108 8.40 26.56 8.14
C ALA A 108 8.12 27.44 6.90
N GLY A 109 6.84 27.71 6.63
CA GLY A 109 6.35 28.46 5.47
C GLY A 109 6.83 27.89 4.13
N LYS A 110 5.96 27.89 3.11
CA LYS A 110 6.33 27.65 1.70
C LYS A 110 6.84 26.25 1.32
N VAL A 111 6.99 25.29 2.26
CA VAL A 111 7.31 23.89 1.91
C VAL A 111 6.02 23.13 1.64
N ARG A 112 5.86 22.67 0.41
CA ARG A 112 4.72 21.82 0.02
C ARG A 112 5.04 20.35 0.30
N VAL A 113 4.04 19.59 0.72
CA VAL A 113 4.18 18.15 0.98
C VAL A 113 3.01 17.44 0.33
N ASN A 114 3.30 16.59 -0.65
CA ASN A 114 2.31 15.81 -1.37
C ASN A 114 2.77 14.35 -1.48
N ALA A 115 1.94 13.49 -2.04
CA ALA A 115 2.31 12.10 -2.28
C ALA A 115 1.82 11.59 -3.64
N VAL A 116 2.52 10.60 -4.15
CA VAL A 116 2.09 9.79 -5.29
C VAL A 116 1.74 8.40 -4.78
N ALA A 117 0.59 7.87 -5.19
CA ALA A 117 0.10 6.53 -4.87
C ALA A 117 0.16 5.65 -6.14
N PRO A 118 1.27 4.92 -6.38
CA PRO A 118 1.36 4.02 -7.52
C PRO A 118 0.37 2.85 -7.40
N GLY A 119 -0.20 2.46 -8.53
CA GLY A 119 -0.90 1.21 -8.71
C GLY A 119 0.04 0.03 -8.95
N TYR A 120 -0.33 -0.85 -9.88
CA TYR A 120 0.49 -1.99 -10.27
C TYR A 120 1.42 -1.61 -11.44
N PHE A 121 2.71 -1.64 -11.18
CA PHE A 121 3.77 -1.37 -12.15
C PHE A 121 4.63 -2.61 -12.35
N LEU A 122 5.07 -2.85 -13.59
CA LEU A 122 6.02 -3.91 -13.87
C LEU A 122 7.45 -3.40 -13.60
N THR A 123 8.14 -4.06 -12.69
CA THR A 123 9.51 -3.74 -12.31
C THR A 123 10.36 -5.03 -12.28
N PRO A 124 11.68 -4.94 -12.35
CA PRO A 124 12.53 -6.13 -12.16
C PRO A 124 12.26 -6.88 -10.85
N LEU A 125 11.88 -6.15 -9.78
CA LEU A 125 11.61 -6.73 -8.47
C LEU A 125 10.38 -7.63 -8.43
N ASN A 126 9.36 -7.35 -9.25
CA ASN A 126 8.09 -8.07 -9.23
C ASN A 126 7.78 -8.80 -10.55
N HIS A 127 8.75 -8.86 -11.47
CA HIS A 127 8.59 -9.50 -12.77
C HIS A 127 8.03 -10.92 -12.64
N ASP A 128 8.65 -11.75 -11.80
CA ASP A 128 8.28 -13.15 -11.62
C ASP A 128 6.91 -13.35 -10.94
N MET A 129 6.31 -12.29 -10.40
CA MET A 129 4.93 -12.34 -9.92
C MET A 129 3.92 -12.29 -11.05
N TYR A 130 4.31 -11.75 -12.22
CA TYR A 130 3.42 -11.48 -13.34
C TYR A 130 3.75 -12.27 -14.60
N VAL A 131 5.01 -12.69 -14.75
CA VAL A 131 5.51 -13.40 -15.93
C VAL A 131 6.12 -14.72 -15.51
N ASN A 132 5.66 -15.81 -16.13
CA ASN A 132 6.19 -17.16 -15.93
C ASN A 132 7.56 -17.30 -16.67
N PRO A 133 8.38 -18.32 -16.31
CA PRO A 133 9.65 -18.58 -16.99
C PRO A 133 9.54 -18.82 -18.50
N ASP A 134 8.39 -19.27 -18.99
CA ASP A 134 8.10 -19.47 -20.42
C ASP A 134 7.64 -18.19 -21.15
N GLY A 135 7.59 -17.05 -20.43
CA GLY A 135 7.13 -15.77 -20.97
C GLY A 135 5.62 -15.56 -20.96
N SER A 136 4.83 -16.54 -20.55
CA SER A 136 3.37 -16.39 -20.38
C SER A 136 3.03 -15.59 -19.14
N TYR A 137 1.82 -15.01 -19.10
CA TYR A 137 1.38 -14.26 -17.92
C TYR A 137 0.78 -15.17 -16.86
N THR A 138 1.08 -14.84 -15.59
CA THR A 138 0.52 -15.55 -14.42
C THR A 138 -0.96 -15.24 -14.21
N GLN A 139 -1.66 -16.09 -13.43
CA GLN A 139 -3.03 -15.79 -13.00
C GLN A 139 -3.12 -14.46 -12.23
N ARG A 140 -2.07 -14.11 -11.47
CA ARG A 140 -1.99 -12.84 -10.75
C ARG A 140 -1.99 -11.64 -11.69
N TYR A 141 -1.29 -11.73 -12.83
CA TYR A 141 -1.34 -10.69 -13.87
C TYR A 141 -2.77 -10.47 -14.33
N TRP A 142 -3.48 -11.52 -14.72
CA TRP A 142 -4.84 -11.42 -15.22
C TRP A 142 -5.81 -10.87 -14.16
N ASN A 143 -5.66 -11.28 -12.90
CA ASN A 143 -6.48 -10.75 -11.81
C ASN A 143 -6.30 -9.23 -11.62
N VAL A 144 -5.07 -8.73 -11.81
CA VAL A 144 -4.78 -7.29 -11.74
C VAL A 144 -5.34 -6.56 -12.96
N ILE A 145 -5.12 -7.09 -14.16
CA ILE A 145 -5.52 -6.47 -15.43
C ILE A 145 -7.04 -6.34 -15.53
N HIS A 146 -7.78 -7.37 -15.13
CA HIS A 146 -9.25 -7.33 -15.14
C HIS A 146 -9.83 -6.25 -14.20
N ARG A 147 -9.09 -5.85 -13.17
CA ARG A 147 -9.48 -4.78 -12.25
C ARG A 147 -8.89 -3.41 -12.63
N THR A 148 -8.03 -3.35 -13.63
CA THR A 148 -7.39 -2.11 -14.08
C THR A 148 -8.07 -1.63 -15.36
N PRO A 149 -8.84 -0.52 -15.35
CA PRO A 149 -9.55 -0.03 -16.53
C PRO A 149 -8.67 0.18 -17.76
N MET A 150 -7.42 0.60 -17.59
CA MET A 150 -6.46 0.73 -18.71
C MET A 150 -5.95 -0.62 -19.25
N GLY A 151 -6.32 -1.77 -18.66
CA GLY A 151 -6.05 -3.11 -19.17
C GLY A 151 -4.57 -3.51 -19.23
N ARG A 152 -3.69 -2.86 -18.46
CA ARG A 152 -2.26 -3.14 -18.43
C ARG A 152 -1.62 -2.76 -17.09
N LEU A 153 -0.42 -3.26 -16.84
CA LEU A 153 0.46 -2.73 -15.81
C LEU A 153 1.05 -1.38 -16.26
N GLY A 154 1.39 -0.53 -15.30
CA GLY A 154 2.08 0.73 -15.56
C GLY A 154 3.57 0.51 -15.86
N ASP A 155 4.15 1.39 -16.68
CA ASP A 155 5.60 1.56 -16.79
C ASP A 155 6.07 2.55 -15.71
N PRO A 156 7.14 2.27 -14.93
CA PRO A 156 7.67 3.21 -13.93
C PRO A 156 7.92 4.63 -14.44
N LYS A 157 8.18 4.81 -15.73
CA LYS A 157 8.34 6.14 -16.37
C LYS A 157 7.05 6.96 -16.31
N GLU A 158 5.89 6.33 -16.22
CA GLU A 158 4.61 7.03 -16.15
C GLU A 158 4.37 7.73 -14.80
N LEU A 159 5.14 7.40 -13.76
CA LEU A 159 5.15 8.13 -12.48
C LEU A 159 5.80 9.51 -12.61
N VAL A 160 6.68 9.71 -13.58
CA VAL A 160 7.48 10.94 -13.73
C VAL A 160 6.59 12.16 -13.94
N GLY A 161 5.45 12.01 -14.61
CA GLY A 161 4.50 13.12 -14.82
C GLY A 161 3.96 13.68 -13.50
N ALA A 162 3.48 12.82 -12.61
CA ALA A 162 2.97 13.21 -11.29
C ALA A 162 4.07 13.76 -10.38
N LEU A 163 5.28 13.17 -10.44
CA LEU A 163 6.43 13.65 -9.68
C LEU A 163 6.86 15.05 -10.14
N ARG A 164 6.95 15.30 -11.43
CA ARG A 164 7.27 16.63 -11.99
C ARG A 164 6.20 17.65 -11.63
N PHE A 165 4.93 17.29 -11.75
CA PHE A 165 3.82 18.17 -11.37
C PHE A 165 3.94 18.63 -9.92
N PHE A 166 4.19 17.72 -8.98
CA PHE A 166 4.36 18.11 -7.57
C PHE A 166 5.69 18.81 -7.27
N ALA A 167 6.75 18.51 -8.01
CA ALA A 167 8.05 19.15 -7.82
C ALA A 167 8.05 20.61 -8.27
N ASP A 168 7.37 20.90 -9.36
CA ASP A 168 7.37 22.23 -9.99
C ASP A 168 6.43 23.19 -9.25
N PRO A 169 6.95 24.29 -8.65
CA PRO A 169 6.13 25.29 -7.98
C PRO A 169 5.22 26.09 -8.93
N GLU A 170 5.59 26.24 -10.19
CA GLU A 170 4.76 26.93 -11.19
C GLU A 170 3.50 26.12 -11.51
N MET A 171 3.59 24.78 -11.47
CA MET A 171 2.47 23.89 -11.75
C MET A 171 1.60 23.58 -10.53
N SER A 172 2.18 23.54 -9.34
CA SER A 172 1.52 23.05 -8.12
C SER A 172 1.76 23.89 -6.88
N GLY A 173 2.06 25.20 -7.06
CA GLY A 173 2.42 26.11 -5.97
C GLY A 173 1.34 26.27 -4.89
N TYR A 174 0.06 26.06 -5.21
CA TYR A 174 -1.05 26.12 -4.25
C TYR A 174 -1.60 24.72 -3.88
N ILE A 175 -0.81 23.66 -4.12
CA ILE A 175 -1.19 22.27 -3.84
C ILE A 175 -0.28 21.69 -2.77
N THR A 176 -0.86 21.34 -1.62
CA THR A 176 -0.17 20.66 -0.52
C THR A 176 -1.13 19.72 0.21
N GLY A 177 -0.63 18.66 0.83
CA GLY A 177 -1.41 17.64 1.52
C GLY A 177 -2.19 16.69 0.60
N GLN A 178 -1.91 16.71 -0.70
CA GLN A 178 -2.64 15.90 -1.68
C GLN A 178 -1.93 14.62 -2.04
N VAL A 179 -2.71 13.63 -2.48
CA VAL A 179 -2.21 12.35 -2.99
C VAL A 179 -2.79 12.14 -4.39
N ILE A 180 -1.92 11.88 -5.35
CA ILE A 180 -2.33 11.51 -6.72
C ILE A 180 -2.11 10.02 -6.91
N ALA A 181 -3.19 9.28 -7.20
CA ALA A 181 -3.10 7.91 -7.67
C ALA A 181 -2.64 7.88 -9.13
N VAL A 182 -1.65 7.03 -9.42
CA VAL A 182 -1.18 6.71 -10.77
C VAL A 182 -1.31 5.20 -10.91
N ASP A 183 -2.49 4.73 -11.28
CA ASP A 183 -2.91 3.34 -11.09
C ASP A 183 -3.68 2.74 -12.28
N GLY A 184 -3.76 3.44 -13.40
CA GLY A 184 -4.53 2.99 -14.56
C GLY A 184 -6.04 2.90 -14.33
N GLY A 185 -6.54 3.61 -13.31
CA GLY A 185 -7.95 3.62 -12.91
C GLY A 185 -8.33 2.50 -11.94
N PHE A 186 -7.38 1.77 -11.37
CA PHE A 186 -7.64 0.65 -10.47
C PHE A 186 -8.56 1.04 -9.30
N LEU A 187 -8.29 2.16 -8.63
CA LEU A 187 -9.11 2.66 -7.52
C LEU A 187 -10.49 3.20 -7.95
N SER A 188 -10.67 3.47 -9.22
CA SER A 188 -11.95 3.93 -9.77
C SER A 188 -12.84 2.79 -10.26
N CYS A 189 -12.34 1.54 -10.26
CA CYS A 189 -13.08 0.37 -10.71
C CYS A 189 -14.01 -0.11 -9.59
N PRO A 190 -15.34 -0.14 -9.79
CA PRO A 190 -16.29 -0.53 -8.75
C PRO A 190 -16.30 -2.04 -8.46
N GLY A 191 -15.54 -2.83 -9.19
CA GLY A 191 -15.47 -4.28 -8.98
C GLY A 191 -16.71 -5.05 -9.42
N ILE A 192 -17.45 -4.54 -10.40
CA ILE A 192 -18.64 -5.17 -10.95
C ILE A 192 -18.26 -6.33 -11.88
#